data_2050b0b68f0097605dd4cafa760df62b
#
_entry.id   2050b0b68f0097605dd4cafa760df62b
#
_cell.length_a   1.000
_cell.length_b   1.000
_cell.length_c   1.000
_cell.angle_alpha   90.00
_cell.angle_beta   90.00
_cell.angle_gamma   90.00
#
_symmetry.space_group_name_H-M   'P 1'
#
loop_
_entity.id
_entity.type
_entity.pdbx_description
1 polymer ?
#
loop_
_entity_poly.entity_id
_entity_poly.type
_entity_poly.pdbx_seq_one_letter_code
_entity_poly.pdbx_strand_id
1 'polypeptide(L)'
;RKKVNGNYRKNYPEKYKARNSSQRISCPKGFHRHHWSYNEEHWKDVIILESKEHSDLHRFIEYDESFYYRTVITIGKFKRGDLLDTREKHLEFLEIIKQILL
;
A
#
# COMPACT_ATOMS: atom_id res chain seq x y z
N ARG A 1 16.80 -17.34 -1.00
CA ARG A 1 16.13 -16.64 -0.89
C ARG A 1 16.49 -15.32 -1.05
N LYS A 2 17.33 -14.82 -0.89
CA LYS A 2 17.72 -13.64 -0.86
C LYS A 2 18.00 -12.96 -2.11
N LYS A 3 18.07 -13.59 -3.22
CA LYS A 3 18.22 -13.00 -4.45
C LYS A 3 17.10 -12.12 -4.76
N VAL A 4 15.97 -12.36 -4.17
CA VAL A 4 14.81 -11.54 -4.32
C VAL A 4 15.10 -10.10 -3.98
N ASN A 5 15.93 -9.88 -2.98
CA ASN A 5 16.25 -8.52 -2.57
C ASN A 5 16.97 -7.72 -3.65
N GLY A 6 17.87 -8.35 -4.38
CA GLY A 6 18.57 -7.67 -5.45
C GLY A 6 17.62 -7.27 -6.56
N ASN A 7 16.71 -8.18 -6.93
CA ASN A 7 15.74 -7.90 -7.96
C ASN A 7 14.76 -6.81 -7.54
N TYR A 8 14.38 -6.83 -6.27
CA TYR A 8 13.45 -5.85 -5.74
C TYR A 8 14.03 -4.44 -5.87
N ARG A 9 15.28 -4.24 -5.49
CA ARG A 9 15.92 -2.93 -5.60
C ARG A 9 16.01 -2.47 -7.04
N LYS A 10 16.30 -3.39 -7.95
CA LYS A 10 16.48 -3.07 -9.35
C LYS A 10 15.16 -2.73 -10.02
N ASN A 11 14.13 -3.51 -9.74
CA ASN A 11 12.84 -3.37 -10.41
C ASN A 11 11.94 -2.31 -9.78
N TYR A 12 12.10 -2.10 -8.47
CA TYR A 12 11.26 -1.15 -7.74
C TYR A 12 12.10 -0.27 -6.83
N PRO A 13 13.00 0.55 -7.42
CA PRO A 13 13.87 1.40 -6.60
C PRO A 13 13.08 2.35 -5.71
N GLU A 14 11.93 2.81 -6.16
CA GLU A 14 11.10 3.71 -5.37
C GLU A 14 10.57 3.02 -4.11
N LYS A 15 10.21 1.74 -4.21
CA LYS A 15 9.72 0.99 -3.04
C LYS A 15 10.84 0.76 -2.03
N TYR A 16 12.03 0.46 -2.54
CA TYR A 16 13.17 0.22 -1.69
C TYR A 16 13.52 1.49 -0.90
N LYS A 17 13.55 2.63 -1.59
CA LYS A 17 13.88 3.91 -0.95
C LYS A 17 12.80 4.34 0.03
N ALA A 18 11.54 4.13 -0.32
CA ALA A 18 10.42 4.47 0.56
C ALA A 18 10.49 3.66 1.86
N ARG A 19 10.78 2.37 1.74
CA ARG A 19 10.89 1.51 2.90
C ARG A 19 12.01 2.00 3.82
N ASN A 20 13.16 2.34 3.25
CA ASN A 20 14.28 2.84 4.04
C ASN A 20 13.94 4.16 4.72
N SER A 21 13.24 5.05 4.02
CA SER A 21 12.85 6.34 4.56
C SER A 21 11.90 6.23 5.75
N SER A 22 11.07 5.20 5.77
CA SER A 22 10.04 5.05 6.80
C SER A 22 10.42 4.11 7.94
N GLN A 23 11.63 3.56 7.93
CA GLN A 23 12.05 2.58 8.93
C GLN A 23 11.89 3.03 10.37
N ARG A 24 12.05 4.31 10.64
CA ARG A 24 12.00 4.83 12.00
C ARG A 24 10.61 5.20 12.48
N ILE A 25 9.61 5.08 11.60
CA ILE A 25 8.24 5.36 12.01
C ILE A 25 7.80 4.23 12.91
N SER A 26 7.25 4.58 14.07
CA SER A 26 6.83 3.59 15.06
C SER A 26 5.79 2.63 14.46
N CYS A 27 5.99 1.35 14.70
CA CYS A 27 5.10 0.32 14.18
C CYS A 27 5.01 -0.81 15.19
N PRO A 28 3.85 -0.95 15.86
CA PRO A 28 3.70 -1.98 16.90
C PRO A 28 3.86 -3.38 16.33
N LYS A 29 4.18 -4.33 17.19
CA LYS A 29 4.30 -5.71 16.79
C LYS A 29 2.96 -6.17 16.26
N GLY A 30 2.95 -6.91 15.17
CA GLY A 30 1.72 -7.39 14.55
C GLY A 30 1.11 -6.40 13.57
N PHE A 31 1.74 -5.24 13.42
CA PHE A 31 1.27 -4.23 12.48
C PHE A 31 2.31 -4.01 11.39
N HIS A 32 1.90 -3.40 10.29
CA HIS A 32 2.78 -3.13 9.15
C HIS A 32 2.66 -1.66 8.75
N ARG A 33 3.76 -1.10 8.25
CA ARG A 33 3.75 0.22 7.65
C ARG A 33 3.34 0.02 6.20
N HIS A 34 2.18 0.50 5.82
CA HIS A 34 1.68 0.37 4.46
C HIS A 34 1.85 1.70 3.73
N HIS A 35 2.57 1.68 2.60
CA HIS A 35 2.70 2.86 1.76
C HIS A 35 1.52 2.91 0.81
N TRP A 36 0.77 4.02 0.83
CA TRP A 36 -0.31 4.20 -0.12
C TRP A 36 0.23 4.84 -1.41
N SER A 37 1.45 5.37 -1.35
CA SER A 37 2.12 6.01 -2.47
C SER A 37 3.61 5.79 -2.34
N TYR A 38 4.29 5.59 -3.47
CA TYR A 38 5.74 5.48 -3.49
C TYR A 38 6.38 6.68 -4.18
N ASN A 39 5.62 7.76 -4.34
CA ASN A 39 6.18 9.03 -4.79
C ASN A 39 6.99 9.62 -3.65
N GLU A 40 8.10 10.25 -3.98
CA GLU A 40 9.07 10.70 -2.97
C GLU A 40 8.47 11.57 -1.87
N GLU A 41 7.59 12.46 -2.23
CA GLU A 41 6.98 13.36 -1.25
C GLU A 41 6.10 12.62 -0.24
N HIS A 42 5.76 11.36 -0.50
CA HIS A 42 4.91 10.57 0.38
C HIS A 42 5.63 9.42 1.06
N TRP A 43 6.93 9.30 0.90
CA TRP A 43 7.67 8.15 1.42
C TRP A 43 7.49 7.93 2.92
N LYS A 44 7.28 8.98 3.68
CA LYS A 44 7.10 8.87 5.13
C LYS A 44 5.65 8.91 5.57
N ASP A 45 4.72 9.02 4.64
CA ASP A 45 3.30 9.08 4.95
C ASP A 45 2.71 7.68 4.83
N VAL A 46 2.96 6.87 5.86
CA VAL A 46 2.49 5.48 5.85
C VAL A 46 1.22 5.32 6.67
N ILE A 47 0.49 4.25 6.40
CA ILE A 47 -0.70 3.88 7.15
C ILE A 47 -0.31 2.64 7.96
N ILE A 48 -0.55 2.68 9.26
CA ILE A 48 -0.21 1.54 10.12
C ILE A 48 -1.41 0.61 10.17
N LEU A 49 -1.24 -0.59 9.65
CA LEU A 49 -2.31 -1.57 9.54
C LEU A 49 -1.93 -2.87 10.25
N GLU A 50 -2.94 -3.54 10.79
CA GLU A 50 -2.71 -4.87 11.34
C GLU A 50 -2.31 -5.77 10.18
N SER A 51 -1.54 -6.78 10.49
CA SER A 51 -1.04 -7.73 9.49
C SER A 51 -2.16 -8.28 8.60
N LYS A 52 -3.29 -8.66 9.22
CA LYS A 52 -4.41 -9.21 8.47
C LYS A 52 -5.06 -8.16 7.56
N GLU A 53 -5.24 -6.96 8.06
CA GLU A 53 -5.81 -5.86 7.27
C GLU A 53 -4.92 -5.58 6.06
N HIS A 54 -3.62 -5.58 6.27
CA HIS A 54 -2.64 -5.31 5.21
C HIS A 54 -2.72 -6.38 4.12
N SER A 55 -2.77 -7.65 4.53
CA SER A 55 -2.89 -8.74 3.58
C SER A 55 -4.20 -8.69 2.81
N ASP A 56 -5.30 -8.42 3.51
CA ASP A 56 -6.61 -8.35 2.89
C ASP A 56 -6.68 -7.21 1.88
N LEU A 57 -6.14 -6.06 2.24
CA LEU A 57 -6.12 -4.91 1.35
C LEU A 57 -5.39 -5.23 0.05
N HIS A 58 -4.23 -5.87 0.15
CA HIS A 58 -3.42 -6.18 -1.03
C HIS A 58 -4.09 -7.16 -2.00
N ARG A 59 -5.12 -7.85 -1.57
CA ARG A 59 -5.88 -8.74 -2.45
C ARG A 59 -6.75 -7.94 -3.42
N PHE A 60 -7.02 -6.68 -3.11
CA PHE A 60 -7.95 -5.86 -3.87
C PHE A 60 -7.33 -4.63 -4.54
N ILE A 61 -6.00 -4.52 -4.48
CA ILE A 61 -5.29 -3.43 -5.12
C ILE A 61 -4.12 -3.98 -5.92
N GLU A 62 -3.69 -3.24 -6.92
CA GLU A 62 -2.49 -3.61 -7.66
C GLU A 62 -1.66 -2.34 -7.87
N TYR A 63 -0.36 -2.51 -7.94
CA TYR A 63 0.58 -1.39 -8.06
C TYR A 63 0.55 -0.80 -9.47
N ASP A 64 0.55 0.52 -9.55
CA ASP A 64 0.50 1.22 -10.82
C ASP A 64 1.84 1.90 -11.12
N GLU A 65 2.11 2.13 -12.39
CA GLU A 65 3.36 2.78 -12.81
C GLU A 65 3.45 4.24 -12.35
N SER A 66 2.35 4.82 -11.89
CA SER A 66 2.35 6.17 -11.34
C SER A 66 2.81 6.19 -9.88
N PHE A 67 3.21 5.04 -9.33
CA PHE A 67 3.65 4.85 -7.94
C PHE A 67 2.52 4.91 -6.93
N TYR A 68 1.27 4.80 -7.40
CA TYR A 68 0.09 4.64 -6.55
C TYR A 68 -0.45 3.24 -6.76
N TYR A 69 -1.57 2.92 -6.14
CA TYR A 69 -2.26 1.64 -6.34
C TYR A 69 -3.58 1.88 -7.07
N ARG A 70 -4.05 0.85 -7.77
CA ARG A 70 -5.37 0.85 -8.41
C ARG A 70 -6.20 -0.24 -7.78
N THR A 71 -7.52 -0.04 -7.77
CA THR A 71 -8.43 -1.09 -7.30
C THR A 71 -8.54 -2.18 -8.36
N VAL A 72 -8.76 -3.43 -7.91
CA VAL A 72 -8.97 -4.52 -8.85
C VAL A 72 -10.43 -4.98 -8.87
N ILE A 73 -11.29 -4.31 -8.11
CA ILE A 73 -12.72 -4.63 -8.07
C ILE A 73 -13.56 -3.36 -8.10
N THR A 74 -14.81 -3.52 -8.48
CA THR A 74 -15.79 -2.44 -8.41
C THR A 74 -16.57 -2.62 -7.15
N ILE A 75 -16.50 -1.63 -6.24
CA ILE A 75 -17.17 -1.72 -4.97
C ILE A 75 -17.43 -0.34 -4.39
N GLY A 76 -18.64 -0.13 -3.85
CA GLY A 76 -19.01 1.16 -3.31
C GLY A 76 -18.90 2.23 -4.39
N LYS A 77 -18.24 3.31 -4.07
CA LYS A 77 -18.05 4.40 -5.03
C LYS A 77 -16.85 4.18 -5.95
N PHE A 78 -16.10 3.11 -5.75
CA PHE A 78 -14.91 2.82 -6.54
C PHE A 78 -15.22 1.87 -7.68
N LYS A 79 -14.64 2.13 -8.85
CA LYS A 79 -14.75 1.25 -9.99
C LYS A 79 -13.42 0.56 -10.21
N ARG A 80 -13.47 -0.66 -10.71
CA ARG A 80 -12.27 -1.41 -11.01
C ARG A 80 -11.32 -0.56 -11.84
N GLY A 81 -10.09 -0.45 -11.41
CA GLY A 81 -9.07 0.33 -12.10
C GLY A 81 -8.94 1.76 -11.61
N ASP A 82 -9.76 2.18 -10.65
CA ASP A 82 -9.66 3.53 -10.11
C ASP A 82 -8.31 3.71 -9.40
N LEU A 83 -7.67 4.84 -9.64
CA LEU A 83 -6.39 5.15 -9.02
C LEU A 83 -6.62 5.68 -7.61
N LEU A 84 -5.94 5.10 -6.64
CA LEU A 84 -6.02 5.55 -5.26
C LEU A 84 -4.87 6.52 -5.03
N ASP A 85 -5.00 7.71 -5.55
CA ASP A 85 -3.92 8.68 -5.61
C ASP A 85 -3.91 9.71 -4.47
N THR A 86 -4.70 9.48 -3.43
CA THR A 86 -4.61 10.27 -2.22
C THR A 86 -4.73 9.33 -1.03
N ARG A 87 -4.22 9.78 0.12
CA ARG A 87 -4.32 8.99 1.35
C ARG A 87 -5.79 8.76 1.70
N GLU A 88 -6.63 9.79 1.51
CA GLU A 88 -8.05 9.70 1.82
C GLU A 88 -8.76 8.64 1.00
N LYS A 89 -8.49 8.59 -0.31
CA LYS A 89 -9.09 7.58 -1.17
C LYS A 89 -8.68 6.18 -0.74
N HIS A 90 -7.41 6.03 -0.38
CA HIS A 90 -6.88 4.75 0.05
C HIS A 90 -7.57 4.28 1.34
N LEU A 91 -7.73 5.20 2.30
CA LEU A 91 -8.39 4.90 3.56
C LEU A 91 -9.88 4.58 3.37
N GLU A 92 -10.55 5.31 2.48
CA GLU A 92 -11.95 5.04 2.18
C GLU A 92 -12.12 3.66 1.58
N PHE A 93 -11.23 3.30 0.66
CA PHE A 93 -11.28 1.99 0.03
C PHE A 93 -11.05 0.90 1.07
N LEU A 94 -10.09 1.08 1.96
CA LEU A 94 -9.80 0.13 3.03
C LEU A 94 -11.03 -0.07 3.92
N GLU A 95 -11.74 1.01 4.27
CA GLU A 95 -12.91 0.90 5.11
C GLU A 95 -14.01 0.06 4.45
N ILE A 96 -14.20 0.24 3.16
CA ILE A 96 -15.19 -0.53 2.42
C ILE A 96 -14.81 -2.02 2.41
N ILE A 97 -13.53 -2.31 2.19
CA ILE A 97 -13.03 -3.68 2.18
C ILE A 97 -13.24 -4.34 3.55
N LYS A 98 -12.95 -3.60 4.61
CA LYS A 98 -13.12 -4.12 5.97
C LYS A 98 -14.58 -4.50 6.26
N GLN A 99 -15.50 -3.71 5.77
CA GLN A 99 -16.92 -4.00 6.00
C GLN A 99 -17.38 -5.24 5.25
N ILE A 100 -16.82 -5.51 4.08
CA ILE A 100 -17.21 -6.70 3.32
C ILE A 100 -16.65 -7.95 3.98
N LEU A 101 -15.47 -7.86 4.56
CA LEU A 101 -14.80 -9.03 5.13
C LEU A 101 -15.21 -9.35 6.55
N LEU A 102 -16.09 -8.56 7.11
CA LEU A 102 -16.68 -8.87 8.41
C LEU A 102 -17.78 -9.94 8.26
#